data_d697f284b9272046de7372d78d1d01fb
#
_entry.id   d697f284b9272046de7372d78d1d01fb
#
_cell.length_a   1.000
_cell.length_b   1.000
_cell.length_c   1.000
_cell.angle_alpha   90.00
_cell.angle_beta   90.00
_cell.angle_gamma   90.00
#
_symmetry.space_group_name_H-M   'P 1'
#
loop_
_entity.id
_entity.type
_entity.pdbx_description
1 polymer ?
#
loop_
_entity_poly.entity_id
_entity_poly.type
_entity_poly.pdbx_seq_one_letter_code
_entity_poly.pdbx_strand_id
1 'polypeptide(L)'
;GQLIADRPERNSLAFHSSIHYNSPRLYLSGEFNHIGSDTYSSINTQQSYTHYNQPLGHPVGNNLNEMIITGIYFLDRWEINLRSIYIKKGDNTVFDHKLDHQAKNNYFFNTGTLRYVFNPKTRLQLFGQIILFDSKDTDETYFRFGLRTQLRNNYPEVLPD
;
A
#
# COMPACT_ATOMS: atom_id res chain seq x y z
N GLY A 1 5.40 30.54 38.96
CA GLY A 1 5.74 30.56 37.57
C GLY A 1 5.93 29.13 37.05
N GLN A 2 4.94 28.55 36.39
CA GLN A 2 5.12 27.28 35.70
C GLN A 2 5.93 27.58 34.45
N LEU A 3 7.13 27.01 34.39
CA LEU A 3 7.93 26.93 33.18
C LEU A 3 7.09 26.23 32.12
N ILE A 4 6.66 26.96 31.10
CA ILE A 4 6.15 26.38 29.86
C ILE A 4 7.35 25.68 29.25
N ALA A 5 7.46 24.36 29.46
CA ALA A 5 8.46 23.56 28.83
C ALA A 5 8.27 23.74 27.31
N ASP A 6 9.34 24.16 26.64
CA ASP A 6 9.42 24.23 25.18
C ASP A 6 9.02 22.87 24.63
N ARG A 7 7.80 22.78 24.12
CA ARG A 7 7.32 21.54 23.50
C ARG A 7 7.99 21.46 22.14
N PRO A 8 8.79 20.43 21.86
CA PRO A 8 9.35 20.27 20.54
C PRO A 8 8.22 20.30 19.52
N GLU A 9 8.39 21.08 18.44
CA GLU A 9 7.42 21.16 17.36
C GLU A 9 7.13 19.74 16.85
N ARG A 10 5.85 19.34 16.95
CA ARG A 10 5.43 18.01 16.52
C ARG A 10 5.15 18.03 15.04
N ASN A 11 5.85 17.21 14.29
CA ASN A 11 5.60 17.03 12.88
C ASN A 11 4.46 16.02 12.66
N SER A 12 3.23 16.50 12.70
CA SER A 12 2.01 15.70 12.47
C SER A 12 1.45 15.86 11.05
N LEU A 13 2.27 16.27 10.10
CA LEU A 13 1.86 16.47 8.71
C LEU A 13 1.79 15.13 7.99
N ALA A 14 0.69 14.87 7.29
CA ALA A 14 0.56 13.83 6.28
C ALA A 14 0.20 14.47 4.93
N PHE A 15 0.85 14.03 3.88
CA PHE A 15 0.64 14.52 2.52
C PHE A 15 0.53 13.35 1.56
N HIS A 16 -0.47 13.39 0.69
CA HIS A 16 -0.66 12.44 -0.41
C HIS A 16 -0.79 13.20 -1.72
N SER A 17 -0.12 12.74 -2.75
CA SER A 17 -0.22 13.23 -4.12
C SER A 17 -0.25 12.07 -5.10
N SER A 18 -1.06 12.19 -6.13
CA SER A 18 -1.13 11.16 -7.17
C SER A 18 -1.36 11.76 -8.55
N ILE A 19 -0.85 11.07 -9.56
CA ILE A 19 -1.07 11.34 -10.96
C ILE A 19 -1.49 10.06 -11.66
N HIS A 20 -2.49 10.15 -12.53
CA HIS A 20 -3.01 9.00 -13.26
C HIS A 20 -3.14 9.33 -14.74
N TYR A 21 -2.75 8.37 -15.57
CA TYR A 21 -3.00 8.37 -17.00
C TYR A 21 -3.82 7.14 -17.36
N ASN A 22 -4.92 7.35 -18.07
CA ASN A 22 -5.81 6.27 -18.47
C ASN A 22 -6.12 6.35 -19.96
N SER A 23 -5.93 5.24 -20.66
CA SER A 23 -6.31 5.04 -22.05
C SER A 23 -6.95 3.65 -22.22
N PRO A 24 -7.56 3.32 -23.38
CA PRO A 24 -8.20 2.02 -23.57
C PRO A 24 -7.29 0.80 -23.38
N ARG A 25 -5.97 0.98 -23.55
CA ARG A 25 -4.99 -0.12 -23.44
C ARG A 25 -3.97 0.06 -22.34
N LEU A 26 -3.83 1.25 -21.77
CA LEU A 26 -2.77 1.54 -20.82
C LEU A 26 -3.31 2.37 -19.67
N TYR A 27 -3.11 1.88 -18.46
CA TYR A 27 -3.27 2.63 -17.23
C TYR A 27 -1.89 2.80 -16.57
N LEU A 28 -1.55 4.03 -16.21
CA LEU A 28 -0.37 4.35 -15.41
C LEU A 28 -0.79 5.18 -14.20
N SER A 29 -0.23 4.90 -13.06
CA SER A 29 -0.35 5.76 -11.88
C SER A 29 0.97 5.90 -11.16
N GLY A 30 1.21 7.11 -10.64
CA GLY A 30 2.28 7.43 -9.72
C GLY A 30 1.67 8.08 -8.47
N GLU A 31 2.06 7.60 -7.29
CA GLU A 31 1.55 8.08 -6.01
C GLU A 31 2.73 8.35 -5.09
N PHE A 32 2.64 9.43 -4.33
CA PHE A 32 3.59 9.79 -3.30
C PHE A 32 2.87 10.08 -1.99
N ASN A 33 3.31 9.42 -0.92
CA ASN A 33 2.84 9.59 0.43
C ASN A 33 3.99 10.07 1.32
N HIS A 34 3.73 11.11 2.11
CA HIS A 34 4.59 11.54 3.19
C HIS A 34 3.81 11.52 4.49
N ILE A 35 4.35 10.91 5.53
CA ILE A 35 3.74 10.83 6.85
C ILE A 35 4.78 11.21 7.87
N GLY A 36 4.54 12.31 8.59
CA GLY A 36 5.43 12.82 9.62
C GLY A 36 5.52 11.90 10.84
N SER A 37 6.56 12.08 11.66
CA SER A 37 6.88 11.25 12.82
C SER A 37 5.77 11.22 13.87
N ASP A 38 5.08 12.32 14.07
CA ASP A 38 4.04 12.47 15.09
C ASP A 38 2.62 12.31 14.55
N THR A 39 2.48 11.99 13.26
CA THR A 39 1.19 11.69 12.67
C THR A 39 0.65 10.38 13.27
N TYR A 40 -0.60 10.37 13.71
CA TYR A 40 -1.27 9.25 14.40
C TYR A 40 -0.73 8.94 15.81
N SER A 41 0.19 9.75 16.35
CA SER A 41 0.68 9.58 17.70
C SER A 41 -0.04 10.49 18.70
N SER A 42 -0.23 10.01 19.93
CA SER A 42 -0.70 10.80 21.07
C SER A 42 0.39 10.87 22.14
N ILE A 43 0.34 11.91 23.00
CA ILE A 43 1.21 12.01 24.18
C ILE A 43 1.02 10.80 25.10
N ASN A 44 -0.21 10.30 25.18
CA ASN A 44 -0.53 9.07 25.87
C ASN A 44 -0.53 7.93 24.84
N THR A 45 0.35 6.96 24.98
CA THR A 45 0.42 5.78 24.11
C THR A 45 -0.90 5.01 24.01
N GLN A 46 -1.74 5.10 25.04
CA GLN A 46 -3.09 4.52 25.06
C GLN A 46 -4.10 5.25 24.15
N GLN A 47 -3.81 6.49 23.75
CA GLN A 47 -4.64 7.31 22.87
C GLN A 47 -4.10 7.38 21.43
N SER A 48 -3.09 6.58 21.11
CA SER A 48 -2.57 6.47 19.75
C SER A 48 -3.68 5.96 18.83
N TYR A 49 -3.66 6.43 17.57
CA TYR A 49 -4.66 6.08 16.56
C TYR A 49 -4.51 4.63 16.11
N THR A 50 -4.86 3.71 17.02
CA THR A 50 -4.75 2.25 16.83
C THR A 50 -6.04 1.56 17.24
N HIS A 51 -6.33 0.42 16.60
CA HIS A 51 -7.42 -0.49 16.97
C HIS A 51 -6.85 -1.90 17.02
N TYR A 52 -7.03 -2.61 18.14
CA TYR A 52 -6.41 -3.92 18.40
C TYR A 52 -4.90 -3.96 18.10
N ASN A 53 -4.15 -2.95 18.54
CA ASN A 53 -2.72 -2.78 18.27
C ASN A 53 -2.33 -2.64 16.78
N GLN A 54 -3.30 -2.36 15.91
CA GLN A 54 -3.04 -2.06 14.50
C GLN A 54 -3.22 -0.57 14.24
N PRO A 55 -2.31 0.09 13.49
CA PRO A 55 -2.48 1.49 13.13
C PRO A 55 -3.72 1.66 12.25
N LEU A 56 -4.60 2.61 12.60
CA LEU A 56 -5.78 2.98 11.81
C LEU A 56 -5.43 3.89 10.62
N GLY A 57 -4.19 4.36 10.57
CA GLY A 57 -3.65 5.15 9.47
C GLY A 57 -2.98 4.29 8.40
N HIS A 58 -1.77 4.70 8.00
CA HIS A 58 -0.99 3.97 7.02
C HIS A 58 -0.54 2.59 7.57
N PRO A 59 -0.60 1.48 6.78
CA PRO A 59 -0.26 0.13 7.25
C PRO A 59 1.15 -0.01 7.83
N VAL A 60 2.11 0.76 7.32
CA VAL A 60 3.51 0.78 7.79
C VAL A 60 3.73 1.75 8.96
N GLY A 61 2.69 2.52 9.35
CA GLY A 61 2.74 3.47 10.46
C GLY A 61 3.11 4.89 10.03
N ASN A 62 3.87 5.59 10.87
CA ASN A 62 4.29 6.98 10.67
C ASN A 62 5.78 7.09 10.32
N ASN A 63 6.26 8.32 10.14
CA ASN A 63 7.66 8.67 9.80
C ASN A 63 8.16 7.98 8.53
N LEU A 64 7.41 8.10 7.44
CA LEU A 64 7.76 7.45 6.19
C LEU A 64 7.51 8.33 4.97
N ASN A 65 8.24 8.02 3.92
CA ASN A 65 7.95 8.43 2.55
C ASN A 65 7.70 7.17 1.73
N GLU A 66 6.61 7.15 0.99
CA GLU A 66 6.24 6.05 0.13
C GLU A 66 6.03 6.56 -1.29
N MET A 67 6.53 5.82 -2.25
CA MET A 67 6.31 6.04 -3.67
C MET A 67 5.76 4.76 -4.28
N ILE A 68 4.64 4.90 -4.99
CA ILE A 68 3.97 3.78 -5.67
C ILE A 68 3.89 4.09 -7.15
N ILE A 69 4.34 3.17 -7.99
CA ILE A 69 4.18 3.23 -9.43
C ILE A 69 3.40 2.01 -9.86
N THR A 70 2.33 2.20 -10.62
CA THR A 70 1.53 1.12 -11.17
C THR A 70 1.36 1.31 -12.67
N GLY A 71 1.61 0.25 -13.43
CA GLY A 71 1.35 0.18 -14.86
C GLY A 71 0.49 -1.05 -15.17
N ILE A 72 -0.61 -0.86 -15.93
CA ILE A 72 -1.46 -1.94 -16.40
C ILE A 72 -1.62 -1.79 -17.90
N TYR A 73 -1.26 -2.85 -18.63
CA TYR A 73 -1.39 -2.89 -20.08
C TYR A 73 -2.36 -3.99 -20.49
N PHE A 74 -3.30 -3.65 -21.37
CA PHE A 74 -4.33 -4.54 -21.89
C PHE A 74 -4.07 -4.85 -23.37
N LEU A 75 -3.94 -6.12 -23.70
CA LEU A 75 -3.78 -6.62 -25.04
C LEU A 75 -4.79 -7.75 -25.28
N ASP A 76 -5.92 -7.44 -25.91
CA ASP A 76 -7.05 -8.34 -26.14
C ASP A 76 -7.50 -9.06 -24.86
N ARG A 77 -7.07 -10.32 -24.71
CA ARG A 77 -7.37 -11.16 -23.54
C ARG A 77 -6.26 -11.17 -22.50
N TRP A 78 -5.15 -10.52 -22.77
CA TRP A 78 -4.02 -10.44 -21.87
C TRP A 78 -4.04 -9.15 -21.07
N GLU A 79 -3.69 -9.26 -19.80
CA GLU A 79 -3.45 -8.12 -18.92
C GLU A 79 -2.09 -8.29 -18.26
N ILE A 80 -1.24 -7.28 -18.41
CA ILE A 80 0.05 -7.19 -17.73
C ILE A 80 -0.08 -6.09 -16.68
N ASN A 81 0.18 -6.42 -15.42
CA ASN A 81 0.16 -5.47 -14.32
C ASN A 81 1.52 -5.48 -13.63
N LEU A 82 2.15 -4.32 -13.57
CA LEU A 82 3.41 -4.07 -12.87
C LEU A 82 3.15 -3.05 -11.77
N ARG A 83 3.58 -3.35 -10.56
CA ARG A 83 3.50 -2.42 -9.43
C ARG A 83 4.80 -2.43 -8.65
N SER A 84 5.33 -1.24 -8.42
CA SER A 84 6.51 -1.01 -7.60
C SER A 84 6.15 -0.10 -6.44
N ILE A 85 6.54 -0.47 -5.24
CA ILE A 85 6.36 0.31 -4.02
C ILE A 85 7.75 0.48 -3.40
N TYR A 86 8.13 1.71 -3.16
CA TYR A 86 9.31 2.06 -2.40
C TYR A 86 8.91 2.79 -1.14
N ILE A 87 9.35 2.31 0.02
CA ILE A 87 9.10 2.92 1.30
C ILE A 87 10.45 3.23 1.96
N LYS A 88 10.62 4.50 2.33
CA LYS A 88 11.73 4.95 3.18
C LYS A 88 11.17 5.32 4.54
N LYS A 89 11.49 4.53 5.56
CA LYS A 89 11.07 4.75 6.94
C LYS A 89 12.18 5.49 7.71
N GLY A 90 11.81 6.50 8.49
CA GLY A 90 12.75 7.24 9.34
C GLY A 90 12.99 6.53 10.68
N ASP A 91 14.04 6.95 11.38
CA ASP A 91 14.60 6.27 12.56
C ASP A 91 13.79 6.42 13.86
N ASN A 92 12.83 7.36 13.94
CA ASN A 92 12.08 7.64 15.17
C ASN A 92 10.59 7.48 14.93
N THR A 93 10.02 6.34 15.25
CA THR A 93 8.57 6.15 15.26
C THR A 93 8.07 5.87 16.68
N VAL A 94 7.00 6.52 17.08
CA VAL A 94 6.36 6.33 18.40
C VAL A 94 5.90 4.89 18.63
N PHE A 95 5.72 4.12 17.55
CA PHE A 95 5.32 2.72 17.60
C PHE A 95 6.50 1.74 17.78
N ASP A 96 7.76 2.19 17.60
CA ASP A 96 8.96 1.34 17.67
C ASP A 96 9.61 1.34 19.07
N HIS A 97 8.83 1.32 20.15
CA HIS A 97 9.38 1.31 21.52
C HIS A 97 10.25 0.10 21.87
N LYS A 98 10.47 -0.84 20.94
CA LYS A 98 11.25 -2.06 21.23
C LYS A 98 12.21 -2.52 20.12
N LEU A 99 12.30 -1.83 19.00
CA LEU A 99 13.20 -2.25 17.93
C LEU A 99 14.33 -1.24 17.77
N ASP A 100 15.52 -1.78 17.85
CA ASP A 100 16.84 -1.21 17.73
C ASP A 100 16.93 0.14 16.97
N HIS A 101 17.49 1.15 17.63
CA HIS A 101 17.54 2.57 17.25
C HIS A 101 18.36 2.91 15.99
N GLN A 102 18.66 1.96 15.08
CA GLN A 102 19.57 2.20 13.96
C GLN A 102 19.13 1.74 12.58
N ALA A 103 17.93 1.29 12.39
CA ALA A 103 17.52 0.78 11.09
C ALA A 103 16.80 1.84 10.25
N LYS A 104 17.54 2.58 9.42
CA LYS A 104 16.98 3.16 8.19
C LYS A 104 16.48 2.00 7.35
N ASN A 105 15.20 1.69 7.44
CA ASN A 105 14.62 0.60 6.69
C ASN A 105 14.04 1.14 5.39
N ASN A 106 14.72 0.84 4.29
CA ASN A 106 14.16 1.01 2.97
C ASN A 106 13.53 -0.32 2.57
N TYR A 107 12.31 -0.27 2.07
CA TYR A 107 11.59 -1.44 1.58
C TYR A 107 11.27 -1.25 0.10
N PHE A 108 11.57 -2.26 -0.69
CA PHE A 108 11.15 -2.37 -2.09
C PHE A 108 10.20 -3.54 -2.22
N PHE A 109 9.05 -3.28 -2.80
CA PHE A 109 8.04 -4.28 -3.06
C PHE A 109 7.62 -4.19 -4.52
N ASN A 110 8.03 -5.17 -5.32
CA ASN A 110 7.73 -5.20 -6.75
C ASN A 110 6.82 -6.39 -7.05
N THR A 111 5.80 -6.14 -7.84
CA THR A 111 4.85 -7.18 -8.25
C THR A 111 4.67 -7.13 -9.76
N GLY A 112 4.88 -8.27 -10.41
CA GLY A 112 4.55 -8.48 -11.80
C GLY A 112 3.44 -9.52 -11.92
N THR A 113 2.34 -9.18 -12.59
CA THR A 113 1.20 -10.10 -12.80
C THR A 113 0.86 -10.19 -14.26
N LEU A 114 0.79 -11.40 -14.79
CA LEU A 114 0.27 -11.70 -16.12
C LEU A 114 -1.06 -12.43 -15.97
N ARG A 115 -2.09 -11.95 -16.67
CA ARG A 115 -3.43 -12.56 -16.67
C ARG A 115 -3.88 -12.87 -18.10
N TYR A 116 -4.53 -14.00 -18.26
CA TYR A 116 -5.22 -14.36 -19.51
C TYR A 116 -6.69 -14.62 -19.25
N VAL A 117 -7.58 -13.91 -19.94
CA VAL A 117 -9.02 -14.00 -19.78
C VAL A 117 -9.58 -15.02 -20.77
N PHE A 118 -9.98 -16.19 -20.29
CA PHE A 118 -10.62 -17.23 -21.12
C PHE A 118 -12.04 -16.84 -21.50
N ASN A 119 -12.82 -16.35 -20.56
CA ASN A 119 -14.21 -15.98 -20.76
C ASN A 119 -14.49 -14.55 -20.25
N PRO A 120 -14.67 -13.58 -21.16
CA PRO A 120 -14.97 -12.20 -20.77
C PRO A 120 -16.27 -12.00 -19.98
N LYS A 121 -17.28 -12.87 -20.22
CA LYS A 121 -18.59 -12.76 -19.54
C LYS A 121 -18.51 -13.11 -18.07
N THR A 122 -17.83 -14.20 -17.73
CA THR A 122 -17.63 -14.66 -16.34
C THR A 122 -16.31 -14.15 -15.74
N ARG A 123 -15.49 -13.45 -16.53
CA ARG A 123 -14.12 -13.07 -16.19
C ARG A 123 -13.30 -14.24 -15.66
N LEU A 124 -13.54 -15.44 -16.22
CA LEU A 124 -12.70 -16.57 -15.92
C LEU A 124 -11.30 -16.31 -16.50
N GLN A 125 -10.31 -16.29 -15.63
CA GLN A 125 -8.94 -15.94 -15.97
C GLN A 125 -7.93 -16.81 -15.26
N LEU A 126 -6.85 -17.13 -15.96
CA LEU A 126 -5.62 -17.67 -15.39
C LEU A 126 -4.69 -16.51 -15.07
N PHE A 127 -4.00 -16.58 -13.96
CA PHE A 127 -2.97 -15.59 -13.64
C PHE A 127 -1.70 -16.26 -13.11
N GLY A 128 -0.57 -15.64 -13.45
CA GLY A 128 0.73 -15.85 -12.83
C GLY A 128 1.24 -14.53 -12.26
N GLN A 129 1.82 -14.58 -11.08
CA GLN A 129 2.35 -13.42 -10.36
C GLN A 129 3.71 -13.74 -9.78
N ILE A 130 4.62 -12.81 -9.92
CA ILE A 130 5.89 -12.75 -9.20
C ILE A 130 5.85 -11.58 -8.23
N ILE A 131 6.31 -11.81 -7.01
CA ILE A 131 6.42 -10.81 -5.96
C ILE A 131 7.87 -10.81 -5.49
N LEU A 132 8.52 -9.66 -5.57
CA LEU A 132 9.87 -9.44 -5.12
C LEU A 132 9.81 -8.48 -3.93
N PHE A 133 10.32 -8.90 -2.81
CA PHE A 133 10.45 -8.09 -1.61
C PHE A 133 11.93 -7.97 -1.27
N ASP A 134 12.40 -6.73 -1.12
CA ASP A 134 13.77 -6.41 -0.76
C ASP A 134 13.73 -5.43 0.41
N SER A 135 14.45 -5.76 1.46
CA SER A 135 14.71 -4.93 2.62
C SER A 135 16.17 -5.09 3.03
N LYS A 136 16.65 -4.26 3.95
CA LYS A 136 18.04 -4.29 4.44
C LYS A 136 18.50 -5.70 4.89
N ASP A 137 17.58 -6.49 5.44
CA ASP A 137 17.91 -7.75 6.12
C ASP A 137 17.33 -8.98 5.41
N THR A 138 16.49 -8.79 4.38
CA THR A 138 15.74 -9.90 3.79
C THR A 138 15.41 -9.62 2.32
N ASP A 139 15.78 -10.56 1.47
CA ASP A 139 15.38 -10.63 0.05
C ASP A 139 14.49 -11.85 -0.15
N GLU A 140 13.26 -11.64 -0.59
CA GLU A 140 12.31 -12.72 -0.78
C GLU A 140 11.64 -12.64 -2.16
N THR A 141 11.48 -13.81 -2.78
CA THR A 141 10.78 -13.95 -4.05
C THR A 141 9.67 -14.97 -3.92
N TYR A 142 8.45 -14.54 -4.25
CA TYR A 142 7.27 -15.42 -4.25
C TYR A 142 6.68 -15.55 -5.63
N PHE A 143 6.22 -16.77 -5.95
CA PHE A 143 5.46 -17.07 -7.15
C PHE A 143 4.04 -17.47 -6.76
N ARG A 144 3.04 -16.89 -7.44
CA ARG A 144 1.62 -17.23 -7.30
C ARG A 144 1.05 -17.55 -8.67
N PHE A 145 0.22 -18.56 -8.75
CA PHE A 145 -0.58 -18.83 -9.93
C PHE A 145 -1.94 -19.34 -9.51
N GLY A 146 -2.93 -19.16 -10.36
CA GLY A 146 -4.27 -19.61 -10.03
C GLY A 146 -5.30 -19.22 -11.07
N LEU A 147 -6.52 -19.69 -10.82
CA LEU A 147 -7.71 -19.35 -11.57
C LEU A 147 -8.54 -18.36 -10.74
N ARG A 148 -9.09 -17.36 -11.40
CA ARG A 148 -9.99 -16.40 -10.81
C ARG A 148 -11.23 -16.26 -11.68
N THR A 149 -12.40 -16.19 -11.06
CA THR A 149 -13.66 -15.86 -11.74
C THR A 149 -14.41 -14.81 -10.93
N GLN A 150 -15.16 -13.97 -11.60
CA GLN A 150 -16.15 -13.07 -10.98
C GLN A 150 -17.54 -13.57 -11.37
N LEU A 151 -18.11 -14.37 -10.52
CA LEU A 151 -19.53 -14.71 -10.63
C LEU A 151 -20.31 -13.48 -10.15
N ARG A 152 -20.81 -12.67 -11.07
CA ARG A 152 -21.85 -11.71 -10.74
C ARG A 152 -23.15 -12.52 -10.59
N ASN A 153 -23.64 -12.63 -9.37
CA ASN A 153 -25.03 -13.01 -9.15
C ASN A 153 -25.90 -11.83 -9.62
N ASN A 154 -26.25 -11.83 -10.89
CA ASN A 154 -27.38 -11.03 -11.36
C ASN A 154 -28.63 -11.76 -10.87
N TYR A 155 -29.00 -11.58 -9.61
CA TYR A 155 -30.39 -11.81 -9.23
C TYR A 155 -31.19 -10.69 -9.91
N PRO A 156 -32.15 -11.01 -10.78
CA PRO A 156 -33.12 -9.99 -11.18
C PRO A 156 -33.78 -9.53 -9.87
N GLU A 157 -33.69 -8.24 -9.56
CA GLU A 157 -34.54 -7.67 -8.53
C GLU A 157 -35.99 -7.95 -8.97
N VAL A 158 -36.59 -8.92 -8.31
CA VAL A 158 -38.05 -9.12 -8.39
C VAL A 158 -38.61 -7.95 -7.60
N LEU A 159 -38.93 -6.87 -8.29
CA LEU A 159 -39.73 -5.79 -7.71
C LEU A 159 -41.09 -6.43 -7.35
N PRO A 160 -41.56 -6.33 -6.10
CA PRO A 160 -42.91 -6.73 -5.76
C PRO A 160 -43.88 -5.79 -6.49
N ASP A 161 -44.90 -6.39 -7.14
CA ASP A 161 -46.04 -5.68 -7.75
C ASP A 161 -46.83 -4.88 -6.69
#